data_9fa872d2c1aa4b584124dcdf093e249c
#
_entry.id   9fa872d2c1aa4b584124dcdf093e249c
#
_cell.length_a   1.000
_cell.length_b   1.000
_cell.length_c   1.000
_cell.angle_alpha   90.00
_cell.angle_beta   90.00
_cell.angle_gamma   90.00
#
_symmetry.space_group_name_H-M   'P 1'
#
loop_
_entity.id
_entity.type
_entity.pdbx_description
1 polymer ?
#
loop_
_entity_poly.entity_id
_entity_poly.type
_entity_poly.pdbx_seq_one_letter_code
_entity_poly.pdbx_strand_id
1 'polypeptide(L)'
;MELAAYEFRSSVNDTQLITRVVAGDAAAERELYETYVDRIYRLAFRLAGDDELARDFTQATFIRAFEKIGSFRGESSLSTWLHSIGVSVALNGLRKTKRLRNREAPMEEGSMVGVTRREADPDLKERLARAIDALADKYRTVFVMHDVEGYTHEEISGTLSIPIGTSKSHLFQARSKLRVALADFAPEWVS
;
A
#
# COMPACT_ATOMS: atom_id res chain seq x y z
N MET A 1 28.14 -8.40 -5.53
CA MET A 1 27.97 -9.00 -6.88
C MET A 1 26.68 -9.81 -7.01
N GLU A 2 26.15 -10.45 -5.95
CA GLU A 2 24.91 -11.24 -6.01
C GLU A 2 23.63 -10.41 -6.17
N LEU A 3 23.52 -9.25 -5.54
CA LEU A 3 22.33 -8.38 -5.64
C LEU A 3 22.09 -7.86 -7.06
N ALA A 4 23.15 -7.41 -7.75
CA ALA A 4 23.07 -6.95 -9.13
C ALA A 4 22.69 -8.07 -10.12
N ALA A 5 23.15 -9.30 -9.86
CA ALA A 5 22.79 -10.48 -10.67
C ALA A 5 21.33 -10.92 -10.43
N TYR A 6 20.80 -10.72 -9.23
CA TYR A 6 19.40 -10.99 -8.87
C TYR A 6 18.45 -9.99 -9.54
N GLU A 7 18.79 -8.70 -9.50
CA GLU A 7 18.01 -7.64 -10.16
C GLU A 7 18.00 -7.82 -11.70
N PHE A 8 19.14 -8.18 -12.29
CA PHE A 8 19.23 -8.42 -13.73
C PHE A 8 18.42 -9.65 -14.17
N ARG A 9 18.44 -10.75 -13.39
CA ARG A 9 17.63 -11.95 -13.68
C ARG A 9 16.13 -11.67 -13.53
N SER A 10 15.73 -10.88 -12.53
CA SER A 10 14.33 -10.47 -12.34
C SER A 10 13.84 -9.66 -13.54
N SER A 11 14.62 -8.70 -14.04
CA SER A 11 14.22 -7.85 -15.17
C SER A 11 14.06 -8.59 -16.50
N VAL A 12 14.90 -9.60 -16.77
CA VAL A 12 14.80 -10.42 -17.98
C VAL A 12 13.57 -11.32 -17.94
N ASN A 13 13.29 -11.92 -16.78
CA ASN A 13 12.10 -12.75 -16.58
C ASN A 13 10.81 -11.91 -16.69
N ASP A 14 10.81 -10.71 -16.10
CA ASP A 14 9.69 -9.78 -16.16
C ASP A 14 9.39 -9.37 -17.62
N THR A 15 10.41 -9.10 -18.44
CA THR A 15 10.23 -8.71 -19.85
C THR A 15 9.59 -9.83 -20.66
N GLN A 16 10.02 -11.08 -20.47
CA GLN A 16 9.43 -12.24 -21.13
C GLN A 16 7.99 -12.47 -20.70
N LEU A 17 7.73 -12.38 -19.40
CA LEU A 17 6.39 -12.51 -18.84
C LEU A 17 5.44 -11.45 -19.41
N ILE A 18 5.86 -10.19 -19.43
CA ILE A 18 5.08 -9.08 -19.99
C ILE A 18 4.76 -9.33 -21.46
N THR A 19 5.75 -9.74 -22.27
CA THR A 19 5.56 -10.02 -23.69
C THR A 19 4.49 -11.09 -23.92
N ARG A 20 4.50 -12.16 -23.13
CA ARG A 20 3.51 -13.23 -23.18
C ARG A 20 2.12 -12.74 -22.74
N VAL A 21 2.03 -11.95 -21.68
CA VAL A 21 0.75 -11.38 -21.22
C VAL A 21 0.16 -10.45 -22.29
N VAL A 22 0.98 -9.60 -22.90
CA VAL A 22 0.52 -8.71 -23.99
C VAL A 22 0.05 -9.52 -25.22
N ALA A 23 0.62 -10.69 -25.45
CA ALA A 23 0.18 -11.62 -26.50
C ALA A 23 -1.12 -12.38 -26.15
N GLY A 24 -1.68 -12.20 -24.94
CA GLY A 24 -2.91 -12.89 -24.51
C GLY A 24 -2.69 -14.31 -24.01
N ASP A 25 -1.47 -14.67 -23.58
CA ASP A 25 -1.17 -15.98 -22.99
C ASP A 25 -1.79 -16.08 -21.57
N ALA A 26 -2.89 -16.82 -21.45
CA ALA A 26 -3.60 -17.01 -20.18
C ALA A 26 -2.74 -17.66 -19.09
N ALA A 27 -1.73 -18.47 -19.45
CA ALA A 27 -0.79 -19.03 -18.48
C ALA A 27 0.15 -17.96 -17.93
N ALA A 28 0.59 -17.01 -18.78
CA ALA A 28 1.40 -15.87 -18.35
C ALA A 28 0.60 -14.88 -17.50
N GLU A 29 -0.67 -14.64 -17.80
CA GLU A 29 -1.55 -13.83 -16.95
C GLU A 29 -1.70 -14.45 -15.56
N ARG A 30 -1.90 -15.77 -15.47
CA ARG A 30 -1.96 -16.51 -14.22
C ARG A 30 -0.62 -16.43 -13.47
N GLU A 31 0.50 -16.64 -14.15
CA GLU A 31 1.84 -16.55 -13.56
C GLU A 31 2.10 -15.18 -12.95
N LEU A 32 1.73 -14.09 -13.64
CA LEU A 32 1.84 -12.74 -13.14
C LEU A 32 0.96 -12.53 -11.89
N TYR A 33 -0.29 -12.98 -11.95
CA TYR A 33 -1.21 -12.89 -10.82
C TYR A 33 -0.66 -13.64 -9.59
N GLU A 34 -0.32 -14.91 -9.73
CA GLU A 34 0.17 -15.75 -8.62
C GLU A 34 1.47 -15.22 -8.02
N THR A 35 2.34 -14.61 -8.83
CA THR A 35 3.61 -14.03 -8.37
C THR A 35 3.40 -12.80 -7.49
N TYR A 36 2.39 -11.97 -7.77
CA TYR A 36 2.26 -10.66 -7.13
C TYR A 36 1.02 -10.49 -6.25
N VAL A 37 0.05 -11.42 -6.27
CA VAL A 37 -1.24 -11.25 -5.58
C VAL A 37 -1.08 -11.02 -4.08
N ASP A 38 -0.24 -11.80 -3.40
CA ASP A 38 -0.03 -11.67 -1.96
C ASP A 38 0.60 -10.32 -1.58
N ARG A 39 1.49 -9.82 -2.44
CA ARG A 39 2.15 -8.54 -2.21
C ARG A 39 1.17 -7.38 -2.39
N ILE A 40 0.36 -7.42 -3.44
CA ILE A 40 -0.66 -6.40 -3.70
C ILE A 40 -1.77 -6.45 -2.65
N TYR A 41 -2.18 -7.64 -2.21
CA TYR A 41 -3.15 -7.80 -1.14
C TYR A 41 -2.64 -7.19 0.18
N ARG A 42 -1.40 -7.48 0.58
CA ARG A 42 -0.80 -6.89 1.79
C ARG A 42 -0.72 -5.36 1.71
N LEU A 43 -0.37 -4.81 0.54
CA LEU A 43 -0.39 -3.37 0.31
C LEU A 43 -1.81 -2.80 0.47
N ALA A 44 -2.79 -3.40 -0.19
CA ALA A 44 -4.19 -2.97 -0.14
C ALA A 44 -4.74 -3.02 1.28
N PHE A 45 -4.45 -4.10 2.03
CA PHE A 45 -4.85 -4.25 3.43
C PHE A 45 -4.24 -3.18 4.34
N ARG A 46 -2.93 -2.89 4.20
CA ARG A 46 -2.27 -1.82 4.97
C ARG A 46 -2.88 -0.43 4.70
N LEU A 47 -3.35 -0.20 3.48
CA LEU A 47 -3.99 1.07 3.11
C LEU A 47 -5.45 1.15 3.58
N ALA A 48 -6.20 0.07 3.46
CA ALA A 48 -7.62 0.03 3.76
C ALA A 48 -7.94 -0.23 5.24
N GLY A 49 -7.14 -1.09 5.91
CA GLY A 49 -7.44 -1.58 7.26
C GLY A 49 -8.67 -2.50 7.31
N ASP A 50 -9.10 -3.04 6.17
CA ASP A 50 -10.32 -3.83 6.01
C ASP A 50 -10.09 -4.93 4.96
N ASP A 51 -10.48 -6.18 5.28
CA ASP A 51 -10.21 -7.36 4.48
C ASP A 51 -11.02 -7.39 3.16
N GLU A 52 -12.27 -6.98 3.22
CA GLU A 52 -13.17 -6.94 2.06
C GLU A 52 -12.69 -5.90 1.06
N LEU A 53 -12.42 -4.69 1.52
CA LEU A 53 -11.84 -3.64 0.68
C LEU A 53 -10.46 -4.03 0.13
N ALA A 54 -9.64 -4.73 0.91
CA ALA A 54 -8.33 -5.19 0.44
C ALA A 54 -8.44 -6.18 -0.72
N ARG A 55 -9.39 -7.12 -0.66
CA ARG A 55 -9.68 -8.05 -1.76
C ARG A 55 -10.18 -7.33 -2.99
N ASP A 56 -11.13 -6.41 -2.83
CA ASP A 56 -11.68 -5.61 -3.91
C ASP A 56 -10.60 -4.78 -4.61
N PHE A 57 -9.74 -4.11 -3.82
CA PHE A 57 -8.64 -3.30 -4.36
C PHE A 57 -7.59 -4.17 -5.05
N THR A 58 -7.33 -5.36 -4.53
CA THR A 58 -6.41 -6.32 -5.16
C THR A 58 -6.95 -6.73 -6.53
N GLN A 59 -8.19 -7.17 -6.60
CA GLN A 59 -8.83 -7.54 -7.86
C GLN A 59 -8.84 -6.38 -8.86
N ALA A 60 -9.28 -5.20 -8.43
CA ALA A 60 -9.28 -4.01 -9.28
C ALA A 60 -7.88 -3.60 -9.76
N THR A 61 -6.84 -3.85 -8.95
CA THR A 61 -5.46 -3.61 -9.32
C THR A 61 -5.03 -4.50 -10.47
N PHE A 62 -5.31 -5.81 -10.41
CA PHE A 62 -4.95 -6.73 -11.49
C PHE A 62 -5.75 -6.50 -12.76
N ILE A 63 -7.05 -6.21 -12.67
CA ILE A 63 -7.84 -5.81 -13.84
C ILE A 63 -7.18 -4.63 -14.53
N ARG A 64 -6.86 -3.57 -13.78
CA ARG A 64 -6.21 -2.37 -14.33
C ARG A 64 -4.78 -2.62 -14.81
N ALA A 65 -4.06 -3.52 -14.18
CA ALA A 65 -2.72 -3.92 -14.63
C ALA A 65 -2.78 -4.62 -15.99
N PHE A 66 -3.66 -5.59 -16.17
CA PHE A 66 -3.83 -6.28 -17.46
C PHE A 66 -4.27 -5.33 -18.57
N GLU A 67 -5.16 -4.38 -18.29
CA GLU A 67 -5.55 -3.34 -19.27
C GLU A 67 -4.36 -2.45 -19.70
N LYS A 68 -3.39 -2.23 -18.81
CA LYS A 68 -2.30 -1.27 -19.00
C LYS A 68 -0.93 -1.88 -19.27
N ILE A 69 -0.77 -3.19 -19.15
CA ILE A 69 0.54 -3.85 -19.22
C ILE A 69 1.25 -3.62 -20.58
N GLY A 70 0.48 -3.47 -21.66
CA GLY A 70 1.02 -3.12 -22.96
C GLY A 70 1.67 -1.73 -23.04
N SER A 71 1.39 -0.85 -22.07
CA SER A 71 2.00 0.48 -21.95
C SER A 71 3.18 0.53 -20.98
N PHE A 72 3.56 -0.58 -20.37
CA PHE A 72 4.70 -0.65 -19.46
C PHE A 72 6.01 -0.41 -20.21
N ARG A 73 6.77 0.62 -19.79
CA ARG A 73 8.00 1.04 -20.49
C ARG A 73 9.29 0.49 -19.90
N GLY A 74 9.24 -0.25 -18.80
CA GLY A 74 10.45 -0.76 -18.14
C GLY A 74 11.26 0.32 -17.41
N GLU A 75 10.69 1.50 -17.15
CA GLU A 75 11.34 2.60 -16.41
C GLU A 75 11.47 2.29 -14.90
N SER A 76 10.76 1.28 -14.43
CA SER A 76 10.84 0.72 -13.08
C SER A 76 10.69 -0.80 -13.13
N SER A 77 10.87 -1.50 -12.00
CA SER A 77 10.54 -2.93 -11.93
C SER A 77 9.03 -3.15 -12.12
N LEU A 78 8.65 -4.32 -12.65
CA LEU A 78 7.24 -4.71 -12.78
C LEU A 78 6.52 -4.65 -11.43
N SER A 79 7.20 -5.07 -10.37
CA SER A 79 6.73 -4.97 -8.99
C SER A 79 6.38 -3.53 -8.59
N THR A 80 7.28 -2.56 -8.82
CA THR A 80 7.06 -1.14 -8.52
C THR A 80 5.90 -0.58 -9.32
N TRP A 81 5.81 -0.94 -10.58
CA TRP A 81 4.72 -0.52 -11.45
C TRP A 81 3.36 -1.05 -10.97
N LEU A 82 3.25 -2.35 -10.65
CA LEU A 82 2.04 -2.94 -10.07
C LEU A 82 1.65 -2.29 -8.75
N HIS A 83 2.64 -2.02 -7.89
CA HIS A 83 2.44 -1.31 -6.64
C HIS A 83 1.84 0.09 -6.87
N SER A 84 2.35 0.87 -7.82
CA SER A 84 1.82 2.20 -8.13
C SER A 84 0.35 2.15 -8.56
N ILE A 85 -0.04 1.13 -9.34
CA ILE A 85 -1.43 0.87 -9.70
C ILE A 85 -2.24 0.54 -8.44
N GLY A 86 -1.75 -0.35 -7.58
CA GLY A 86 -2.40 -0.77 -6.33
C GLY A 86 -2.66 0.40 -5.38
N VAL A 87 -1.66 1.25 -5.16
CA VAL A 87 -1.81 2.48 -4.37
C VAL A 87 -2.89 3.38 -4.96
N SER A 88 -2.84 3.63 -6.28
CA SER A 88 -3.82 4.47 -6.97
C SER A 88 -5.25 3.92 -6.86
N VAL A 89 -5.43 2.61 -7.01
CA VAL A 89 -6.72 1.92 -6.87
C VAL A 89 -7.25 2.05 -5.44
N ALA A 90 -6.43 1.70 -4.44
CA ALA A 90 -6.82 1.73 -3.04
C ALA A 90 -7.23 3.15 -2.60
N LEU A 91 -6.44 4.17 -2.94
CA LEU A 91 -6.73 5.56 -2.57
C LEU A 91 -8.00 6.10 -3.23
N ASN A 92 -8.22 5.78 -4.51
CA ASN A 92 -9.44 6.17 -5.20
C ASN A 92 -10.68 5.47 -4.60
N GLY A 93 -10.55 4.19 -4.25
CA GLY A 93 -11.57 3.42 -3.56
C GLY A 93 -11.92 4.02 -2.19
N LEU A 94 -10.91 4.27 -1.35
CA LEU A 94 -11.10 4.87 -0.02
C LEU A 94 -11.74 6.27 -0.09
N ARG A 95 -11.33 7.10 -1.06
CA ARG A 95 -11.98 8.41 -1.30
C ARG A 95 -13.46 8.26 -1.67
N LYS A 96 -13.79 7.27 -2.51
CA LYS A 96 -15.18 6.97 -2.89
C LYS A 96 -16.01 6.51 -1.70
N THR A 97 -15.50 5.58 -0.91
CA THR A 97 -16.16 5.08 0.31
C THR A 97 -16.41 6.21 1.32
N LYS A 98 -15.41 7.07 1.55
CA LYS A 98 -15.58 8.24 2.44
C LYS A 98 -16.62 9.22 1.94
N ARG A 99 -16.69 9.47 0.63
CA ARG A 99 -17.73 10.36 0.05
C ARG A 99 -19.13 9.77 0.21
N LEU A 100 -19.27 8.45 0.08
CA LEU A 100 -20.57 7.77 0.26
C LEU A 100 -20.99 7.86 1.75
N ARG A 101 -20.12 7.51 2.68
CA ARG A 101 -20.39 7.66 4.12
C ARG A 101 -20.79 9.09 4.52
N ASN A 102 -20.09 10.10 3.99
CA ASN A 102 -20.40 11.50 4.29
C ASN A 102 -21.72 11.98 3.64
N ARG A 103 -22.28 11.26 2.65
CA ARG A 103 -23.60 11.56 2.09
C ARG A 103 -24.72 10.89 2.87
N GLU A 104 -24.44 9.76 3.51
CA GLU A 104 -25.42 8.96 4.24
C GLU A 104 -25.51 9.34 5.73
N ALA A 105 -24.51 10.02 6.28
CA ALA A 105 -24.51 10.54 7.65
C ALA A 105 -23.97 11.97 7.70
N PRO A 106 -24.77 12.96 8.13
CA PRO A 106 -24.24 14.28 8.47
C PRO A 106 -23.44 14.19 9.77
N MET A 107 -22.13 14.38 9.67
CA MET A 107 -21.18 14.70 10.73
C MET A 107 -21.22 13.86 12.02
N GLU A 108 -20.40 12.82 12.08
CA GLU A 108 -19.63 12.54 13.28
C GLU A 108 -18.16 12.31 12.86
N GLU A 109 -17.33 13.29 13.16
CA GLU A 109 -15.86 13.09 13.17
C GLU A 109 -15.53 12.19 14.34
N GLY A 110 -15.01 11.00 14.05
CA GLY A 110 -14.46 10.10 15.06
C GLY A 110 -15.13 8.76 15.19
N SER A 111 -15.21 7.97 14.14
CA SER A 111 -15.47 6.55 14.31
C SER A 111 -14.15 5.80 14.44
N MET A 112 -13.71 5.63 15.68
CA MET A 112 -12.84 4.54 16.08
C MET A 112 -13.65 3.25 15.93
N VAL A 113 -13.41 2.50 14.86
CA VAL A 113 -13.85 1.10 14.83
C VAL A 113 -12.91 0.34 15.74
N GLY A 114 -13.30 0.27 17.02
CA GLY A 114 -12.65 -0.55 18.00
C GLY A 114 -12.99 -2.01 17.74
N VAL A 115 -12.07 -2.76 17.17
CA VAL A 115 -12.07 -4.21 17.32
C VAL A 115 -11.48 -4.51 18.69
N THR A 116 -12.35 -4.59 19.70
CA THR A 116 -12.02 -5.15 21.01
C THR A 116 -11.84 -6.65 20.87
N ARG A 117 -10.60 -7.10 20.72
CA ARG A 117 -10.20 -8.43 21.08
C ARG A 117 -9.21 -8.32 22.22
N ARG A 118 -9.71 -8.56 23.44
CA ARG A 118 -8.90 -8.85 24.61
C ARG A 118 -8.40 -10.29 24.44
N GLU A 119 -7.10 -10.45 24.24
CA GLU A 119 -6.36 -11.69 24.56
C GLU A 119 -4.87 -11.37 24.56
N ALA A 120 -4.14 -11.91 25.58
CA ALA A 120 -2.69 -12.02 25.74
C ALA A 120 -1.85 -10.82 25.24
N ASP A 121 -0.81 -10.48 25.98
CA ASP A 121 0.13 -9.40 25.62
C ASP A 121 0.51 -9.49 24.14
N PRO A 122 -0.01 -8.59 23.25
CA PRO A 122 0.14 -8.75 21.82
C PRO A 122 1.60 -8.49 21.47
N ASP A 123 2.20 -9.42 20.72
CA ASP A 123 3.51 -9.30 20.11
C ASP A 123 3.66 -7.90 19.46
N LEU A 124 4.85 -7.32 19.54
CA LEU A 124 5.19 -6.01 18.96
C LEU A 124 4.64 -5.83 17.53
N LYS A 125 4.67 -6.92 16.73
CA LYS A 125 4.13 -6.93 15.38
C LYS A 125 2.62 -6.64 15.32
N GLU A 126 1.86 -7.23 16.22
CA GLU A 126 0.40 -7.02 16.27
C GLU A 126 0.05 -5.62 16.79
N ARG A 127 0.80 -5.11 17.77
CA ARG A 127 0.62 -3.73 18.26
C ARG A 127 1.03 -2.70 17.22
N LEU A 128 2.10 -2.94 16.47
CA LEU A 128 2.51 -2.08 15.36
C LEU A 128 1.41 -2.03 14.29
N ALA A 129 0.85 -3.18 13.91
CA ALA A 129 -0.24 -3.23 12.94
C ALA A 129 -1.44 -2.42 13.43
N ARG A 130 -1.89 -2.61 14.67
CA ARG A 130 -2.99 -1.83 15.27
C ARG A 130 -2.69 -0.32 15.33
N ALA A 131 -1.45 0.05 15.66
CA ALA A 131 -1.04 1.45 15.71
C ALA A 131 -1.05 2.10 14.32
N ILE A 132 -0.65 1.36 13.27
CA ILE A 132 -0.74 1.81 11.88
C ILE A 132 -2.20 1.97 11.47
N ASP A 133 -3.07 1.01 11.80
CA ASP A 133 -4.50 1.05 11.48
C ASP A 133 -5.23 2.20 12.17
N ALA A 134 -4.77 2.59 13.36
CA ALA A 134 -5.31 3.74 14.11
C ALA A 134 -4.86 5.11 13.54
N LEU A 135 -3.89 5.16 12.63
CA LEU A 135 -3.52 6.41 11.98
C LEU A 135 -4.65 6.92 11.08
N ALA A 136 -4.87 8.24 11.10
CA ALA A 136 -5.74 8.85 10.09
C ALA A 136 -5.21 8.55 8.67
N ASP A 137 -6.13 8.32 7.71
CA ASP A 137 -5.82 7.85 6.34
C ASP A 137 -4.66 8.59 5.69
N LYS A 138 -4.61 9.92 5.79
CA LYS A 138 -3.55 10.75 5.20
C LYS A 138 -2.16 10.47 5.75
N TYR A 139 -2.06 10.13 7.04
CA TYR A 139 -0.79 9.79 7.70
C TYR A 139 -0.39 8.35 7.42
N ARG A 140 -1.37 7.42 7.53
CA ARG A 140 -1.18 5.99 7.24
C ARG A 140 -0.71 5.80 5.81
N THR A 141 -1.36 6.43 4.84
CA THR A 141 -0.99 6.33 3.42
C THR A 141 0.46 6.75 3.18
N VAL A 142 0.87 7.93 3.66
CA VAL A 142 2.25 8.40 3.45
C VAL A 142 3.26 7.52 4.18
N PHE A 143 2.94 7.05 5.38
CA PHE A 143 3.79 6.14 6.15
C PHE A 143 3.98 4.81 5.43
N VAL A 144 2.90 4.18 4.98
CA VAL A 144 2.96 2.91 4.24
C VAL A 144 3.76 3.09 2.95
N MET A 145 3.50 4.13 2.17
CA MET A 145 4.24 4.36 0.93
C MET A 145 5.74 4.58 1.19
N HIS A 146 6.11 5.41 2.17
CA HIS A 146 7.50 5.78 2.40
C HIS A 146 8.26 4.71 3.18
N ASP A 147 7.78 4.35 4.40
CA ASP A 147 8.53 3.54 5.36
C ASP A 147 8.39 2.04 5.12
N VAL A 148 7.30 1.60 4.49
CA VAL A 148 7.05 0.18 4.22
C VAL A 148 7.36 -0.18 2.78
N GLU A 149 6.98 0.65 1.81
CA GLU A 149 7.11 0.35 0.39
C GLU A 149 8.29 1.07 -0.28
N GLY A 150 8.99 1.98 0.44
CA GLY A 150 10.23 2.61 0.00
C GLY A 150 10.08 3.73 -1.04
N TYR A 151 8.88 4.32 -1.18
CA TYR A 151 8.67 5.45 -2.09
C TYR A 151 9.38 6.71 -1.61
N THR A 152 9.95 7.46 -2.53
CA THR A 152 10.45 8.81 -2.27
C THR A 152 9.32 9.81 -2.05
N HIS A 153 9.59 10.94 -1.42
CA HIS A 153 8.58 11.99 -1.26
C HIS A 153 8.12 12.61 -2.59
N GLU A 154 8.97 12.59 -3.61
CA GLU A 154 8.68 13.01 -4.97
C GLU A 154 7.65 12.09 -5.63
N GLU A 155 7.85 10.77 -5.54
CA GLU A 155 6.92 9.77 -6.05
C GLU A 155 5.58 9.82 -5.30
N ILE A 156 5.61 9.97 -3.97
CA ILE A 156 4.40 10.15 -3.14
C ILE A 156 3.65 11.41 -3.56
N SER A 157 4.36 12.51 -3.75
CA SER A 157 3.79 13.79 -4.20
C SER A 157 3.07 13.64 -5.55
N GLY A 158 3.69 12.98 -6.51
CA GLY A 158 3.10 12.69 -7.82
C GLY A 158 1.88 11.78 -7.72
N THR A 159 1.97 10.69 -6.96
CA THR A 159 0.90 9.69 -6.83
C THR A 159 -0.32 10.25 -6.08
N LEU A 160 -0.11 11.00 -4.99
CA LEU A 160 -1.17 11.55 -4.16
C LEU A 160 -1.67 12.92 -4.62
N SER A 161 -0.97 13.58 -5.54
CA SER A 161 -1.20 14.97 -5.95
C SER A 161 -1.17 15.93 -4.74
N ILE A 162 -0.18 15.78 -3.88
CA ILE A 162 0.07 16.66 -2.72
C ILE A 162 1.47 17.27 -2.83
N PRO A 163 1.72 18.47 -2.26
CA PRO A 163 3.06 19.04 -2.20
C PRO A 163 4.05 18.13 -1.47
N ILE A 164 5.33 18.12 -1.88
CA ILE A 164 6.40 17.34 -1.23
C ILE A 164 6.50 17.70 0.27
N GLY A 165 6.38 18.99 0.62
CA GLY A 165 6.36 19.43 2.01
C GLY A 165 5.21 18.86 2.83
N THR A 166 4.04 18.66 2.20
CA THR A 166 2.89 17.99 2.84
C THR A 166 3.18 16.51 3.06
N SER A 167 3.79 15.82 2.10
CA SER A 167 4.22 14.43 2.27
C SER A 167 5.20 14.30 3.44
N LYS A 168 6.23 15.16 3.52
CA LYS A 168 7.18 15.17 4.65
C LYS A 168 6.49 15.42 6.00
N SER A 169 5.58 16.38 6.06
CA SER A 169 4.81 16.69 7.27
C SER A 169 3.91 15.53 7.69
N HIS A 170 3.22 14.87 6.75
CA HIS A 170 2.38 13.72 7.06
C HIS A 170 3.21 12.54 7.59
N LEU A 171 4.39 12.27 7.02
CA LEU A 171 5.28 11.24 7.51
C LEU A 171 5.77 11.52 8.94
N PHE A 172 6.18 12.77 9.21
CA PHE A 172 6.58 13.20 10.54
C PHE A 172 5.47 12.97 11.57
N GLN A 173 4.24 13.37 11.25
CA GLN A 173 3.07 13.16 12.12
C GLN A 173 2.76 11.67 12.31
N ALA A 174 2.86 10.86 11.26
CA ALA A 174 2.66 9.42 11.35
C ALA A 174 3.66 8.79 12.33
N ARG A 175 4.96 9.06 12.14
CA ARG A 175 6.03 8.54 12.99
C ARG A 175 5.89 9.00 14.44
N SER A 176 5.51 10.26 14.67
CA SER A 176 5.26 10.78 16.02
C SER A 176 4.14 10.03 16.73
N LYS A 177 3.01 9.79 16.04
CA LYS A 177 1.89 9.04 16.59
C LYS A 177 2.23 7.57 16.86
N LEU A 178 2.96 6.92 15.95
CA LEU A 178 3.41 5.54 16.14
C LEU A 178 4.39 5.43 17.33
N ARG A 179 5.32 6.38 17.47
CA ARG A 179 6.23 6.42 18.60
C ARG A 179 5.49 6.49 19.94
N VAL A 180 4.48 7.33 20.03
CA VAL A 180 3.63 7.42 21.25
C VAL A 180 2.86 6.11 21.47
N ALA A 181 2.29 5.51 20.43
CA ALA A 181 1.50 4.27 20.55
C ALA A 181 2.35 3.05 20.95
N LEU A 182 3.66 3.10 20.71
CA LEU A 182 4.62 2.02 20.96
C LEU A 182 5.60 2.35 22.10
N ALA A 183 5.37 3.42 22.86
CA ALA A 183 6.28 3.90 23.91
C ALA A 183 6.62 2.85 24.97
N ASP A 184 5.69 1.96 25.27
CA ASP A 184 5.88 0.89 26.27
C ASP A 184 6.90 -0.17 25.82
N PHE A 185 7.18 -0.30 24.50
CA PHE A 185 8.15 -1.25 23.96
C PHE A 185 9.56 -0.70 23.83
N ALA A 186 9.68 0.61 23.69
CA ALA A 186 10.97 1.27 23.51
C ALA A 186 10.88 2.68 24.11
N PRO A 187 10.89 2.81 25.45
CA PRO A 187 10.79 4.10 26.13
C PRO A 187 11.88 5.10 25.69
N GLU A 188 13.04 4.61 25.24
CA GLU A 188 14.11 5.42 24.68
C GLU A 188 13.74 6.16 23.38
N TRP A 189 12.69 5.75 22.69
CA TRP A 189 12.23 6.41 21.44
C TRP A 189 11.36 7.64 21.69
N VAL A 190 10.97 7.87 22.92
CA VAL A 190 10.06 8.96 23.31
C VAL A 190 10.82 10.15 23.92
N SER A 191 12.11 9.97 24.21
CA SER A 191 12.99 10.98 24.82
C SER A 191 13.44 12.04 23.84
#